data_8492c8c26b4e33554109b4f1397677d7
#
_entry.id   8492c8c26b4e33554109b4f1397677d7
#
_cell.length_a   1.000
_cell.length_b   1.000
_cell.length_c   1.000
_cell.angle_alpha   90.00
_cell.angle_beta   90.00
_cell.angle_gamma   90.00
#
_symmetry.space_group_name_H-M   'P 1'
#
loop_
_entity.id
_entity.type
_entity.pdbx_description
1 polymer ?
#
loop_
_entity_poly.entity_id
_entity_poly.type
_entity_poly.pdbx_seq_one_letter_code
_entity_poly.pdbx_strand_id
1 'polypeptide(L)'
;MEWFNEFIIKPIENRENYNVVNTVFFALLAILILYLIRLYFNYRNIPFLDSYMIISALPYSVAGGLIRAIVDAVDKGYLKDGIYNYYQYSFITVTPGIYFLMASVFLFFYILEKIYGVKRLCFITGIGIALFHLFLILPGIRDLSVLLLGAIFAYIPYLIFGSSSSDLAKLAYFGQAMDGASTFIGIDLLGKYQEKHVLSSFIGNNLGYLIFYLIKIFIVFAIDKYVKKDKDLLLGIAAILGFGIGTRNLVRMMMGV
;
A
#
# COMPACT_ATOMS: atom_id res chain seq x y z
N MET A 1 -14.52 15.26 -22.63
CA MET A 1 -14.02 13.88 -22.55
C MET A 1 -12.55 13.74 -22.94
N GLU A 2 -12.01 14.57 -23.86
CA GLU A 2 -10.59 14.51 -24.29
C GLU A 2 -9.61 14.72 -23.14
N TRP A 3 -9.83 15.78 -22.33
CA TRP A 3 -8.99 16.06 -21.16
C TRP A 3 -8.87 14.88 -20.18
N PHE A 4 -10.00 14.21 -19.84
CA PHE A 4 -10.00 13.07 -18.93
C PHE A 4 -9.21 11.89 -19.53
N ASN A 5 -9.38 11.66 -20.81
CA ASN A 5 -8.62 10.61 -21.51
C ASN A 5 -7.12 10.91 -21.52
N GLU A 6 -6.74 12.17 -21.80
CA GLU A 6 -5.34 12.59 -21.90
C GLU A 6 -4.60 12.54 -20.57
N PHE A 7 -5.19 13.09 -19.48
CA PHE A 7 -4.49 13.24 -18.20
C PHE A 7 -4.72 12.10 -17.22
N ILE A 8 -5.78 11.29 -17.38
CA ILE A 8 -6.13 10.21 -16.44
C ILE A 8 -5.92 8.83 -17.06
N ILE A 9 -6.50 8.57 -18.25
CA ILE A 9 -6.51 7.22 -18.82
C ILE A 9 -5.21 6.89 -19.55
N LYS A 10 -4.80 7.72 -20.51
CA LYS A 10 -3.59 7.47 -21.32
C LYS A 10 -2.32 7.27 -20.49
N PRO A 11 -2.02 8.03 -19.41
CA PRO A 11 -0.84 7.78 -18.61
C PRO A 11 -0.81 6.38 -17.99
N ILE A 12 -1.99 5.84 -17.61
CA ILE A 12 -2.09 4.46 -17.10
C ILE A 12 -1.86 3.44 -18.22
N GLU A 13 -2.54 3.60 -19.35
CA GLU A 13 -2.43 2.70 -20.50
C GLU A 13 -1.01 2.67 -21.07
N ASN A 14 -0.37 3.83 -21.18
CA ASN A 14 1.00 3.98 -21.70
C ASN A 14 2.08 3.68 -20.66
N ARG A 15 1.72 3.34 -19.40
CA ARG A 15 2.67 3.06 -18.30
C ARG A 15 3.56 4.26 -17.93
N GLU A 16 3.07 5.47 -18.19
CA GLU A 16 3.76 6.71 -17.90
C GLU A 16 3.85 6.98 -16.39
N ASN A 17 4.68 7.96 -16.01
CA ASN A 17 4.74 8.43 -14.64
C ASN A 17 3.45 9.18 -14.27
N TYR A 18 3.15 9.22 -12.97
CA TYR A 18 2.05 10.04 -12.48
C TYR A 18 2.32 11.51 -12.76
N ASN A 19 1.28 12.23 -13.20
CA ASN A 19 1.30 13.68 -13.33
C ASN A 19 0.52 14.33 -12.17
N VAL A 20 0.66 15.65 -12.02
CA VAL A 20 -0.02 16.38 -10.94
C VAL A 20 -1.54 16.21 -11.01
N VAL A 21 -2.10 16.20 -12.22
CA VAL A 21 -3.55 16.15 -12.46
C VAL A 21 -4.12 14.83 -12.00
N ASN A 22 -3.56 13.68 -12.44
CA ASN A 22 -4.05 12.38 -12.04
C ASN A 22 -3.79 12.09 -10.55
N THR A 23 -2.69 12.58 -9.99
CA THR A 23 -2.39 12.46 -8.55
C THR A 23 -3.45 13.17 -7.72
N VAL A 24 -3.79 14.42 -8.03
CA VAL A 24 -4.83 15.18 -7.32
C VAL A 24 -6.20 14.55 -7.54
N PHE A 25 -6.52 14.16 -8.77
CA PHE A 25 -7.80 13.51 -9.09
C PHE A 25 -8.02 12.23 -8.26
N PHE A 26 -7.03 11.33 -8.21
CA PHE A 26 -7.14 10.09 -7.44
C PHE A 26 -7.17 10.33 -5.94
N ALA A 27 -6.45 11.33 -5.43
CA ALA A 27 -6.51 11.71 -4.02
C ALA A 27 -7.91 12.22 -3.63
N LEU A 28 -8.50 13.12 -4.44
CA LEU A 28 -9.86 13.63 -4.21
C LEU A 28 -10.92 12.52 -4.31
N LEU A 29 -10.77 11.61 -5.28
CA LEU A 29 -11.65 10.46 -5.44
C LEU A 29 -11.57 9.53 -4.22
N ALA A 30 -10.38 9.25 -3.71
CA ALA A 30 -10.20 8.43 -2.51
C ALA A 30 -10.83 9.09 -1.28
N ILE A 31 -10.65 10.40 -1.09
CA ILE A 31 -11.28 11.16 0.00
C ILE A 31 -12.81 11.11 -0.11
N LEU A 32 -13.35 11.31 -1.30
CA LEU A 32 -14.81 11.24 -1.54
C LEU A 32 -15.36 9.86 -1.20
N ILE A 33 -14.70 8.79 -1.66
CA ILE A 33 -15.13 7.42 -1.38
C ILE A 33 -15.08 7.13 0.13
N LEU A 34 -14.01 7.49 0.81
CA LEU A 34 -13.90 7.34 2.27
C LEU A 34 -15.00 8.11 3.01
N TYR A 35 -15.31 9.31 2.54
CA TYR A 35 -16.41 10.11 3.10
C TYR A 35 -17.77 9.43 2.91
N LEU A 36 -18.06 8.91 1.70
CA LEU A 36 -19.32 8.19 1.43
C LEU A 36 -19.43 6.90 2.24
N ILE A 37 -18.35 6.15 2.39
CA ILE A 37 -18.30 4.96 3.25
C ILE A 37 -18.59 5.36 4.70
N ARG A 38 -17.95 6.42 5.21
CA ARG A 38 -18.20 6.95 6.56
C ARG A 38 -19.67 7.30 6.77
N LEU A 39 -20.31 7.99 5.81
CA LEU A 39 -21.73 8.32 5.89
C LEU A 39 -22.62 7.07 5.97
N TYR A 40 -22.34 6.07 5.13
CA TYR A 40 -23.07 4.81 5.13
C TYR A 40 -22.91 4.05 6.45
N PHE A 41 -21.70 3.95 6.99
CA PHE A 41 -21.42 3.29 8.26
C PHE A 41 -22.09 4.00 9.42
N ASN A 42 -22.05 5.34 9.44
CA ASN A 42 -22.80 6.13 10.45
C ASN A 42 -24.31 5.89 10.36
N TYR A 43 -24.88 5.86 9.16
CA TYR A 43 -26.29 5.55 8.95
C TYR A 43 -26.66 4.15 9.47
N ARG A 44 -25.76 3.19 9.35
CA ARG A 44 -25.96 1.80 9.80
C ARG A 44 -25.54 1.56 11.25
N ASN A 45 -25.09 2.58 11.98
CA ASN A 45 -24.50 2.47 13.32
C ASN A 45 -23.35 1.44 13.40
N ILE A 46 -22.55 1.30 12.33
CA ILE A 46 -21.36 0.46 12.29
C ILE A 46 -20.15 1.34 12.59
N PRO A 47 -19.26 0.94 13.54
CA PRO A 47 -18.03 1.68 13.79
C PRO A 47 -17.21 1.83 12.50
N PHE A 48 -16.85 3.07 12.16
CA PHE A 48 -16.06 3.36 10.97
C PHE A 48 -14.59 3.53 11.34
N LEU A 49 -13.74 2.69 10.76
CA LEU A 49 -12.30 2.67 10.96
C LEU A 49 -11.90 2.54 12.44
N ASP A 50 -12.61 1.69 13.17
CA ASP A 50 -12.14 1.23 14.48
C ASP A 50 -10.83 0.40 14.32
N SER A 51 -10.14 0.17 15.43
CA SER A 51 -8.88 -0.58 15.43
C SER A 51 -9.02 -1.97 14.80
N TYR A 52 -10.17 -2.64 15.00
CA TYR A 52 -10.43 -3.94 14.41
C TYR A 52 -10.57 -3.88 12.90
N MET A 53 -11.33 -2.92 12.37
CA MET A 53 -11.49 -2.70 10.93
C MET A 53 -10.15 -2.42 10.25
N ILE A 54 -9.33 -1.55 10.86
CA ILE A 54 -8.00 -1.21 10.36
C ILE A 54 -7.08 -2.44 10.32
N ILE A 55 -6.98 -3.16 11.44
CA ILE A 55 -6.15 -4.38 11.53
C ILE A 55 -6.61 -5.43 10.52
N SER A 56 -7.92 -5.57 10.33
CA SER A 56 -8.49 -6.51 9.37
C SER A 56 -8.25 -6.11 7.91
N ALA A 57 -8.02 -4.82 7.62
CA ALA A 57 -7.69 -4.34 6.29
C ALA A 57 -6.22 -4.55 5.90
N LEU A 58 -5.31 -4.66 6.87
CA LEU A 58 -3.86 -4.80 6.60
C LEU A 58 -3.52 -6.00 5.71
N PRO A 59 -4.03 -7.23 5.94
CA PRO A 59 -3.76 -8.36 5.05
C PRO A 59 -4.19 -8.12 3.60
N TYR A 60 -5.28 -7.39 3.37
CA TYR A 60 -5.73 -7.03 2.02
C TYR A 60 -4.80 -5.99 1.37
N SER A 61 -4.28 -5.05 2.16
CA SER A 61 -3.27 -4.10 1.69
C SER A 61 -2.00 -4.81 1.26
N VAL A 62 -1.50 -5.74 2.07
CA VAL A 62 -0.36 -6.61 1.72
C VAL A 62 -0.66 -7.43 0.46
N ALA A 63 -1.83 -8.07 0.39
CA ALA A 63 -2.26 -8.83 -0.79
C ALA A 63 -2.28 -7.97 -2.06
N GLY A 64 -2.79 -6.74 -1.98
CA GLY A 64 -2.76 -5.77 -3.07
C GLY A 64 -1.34 -5.45 -3.54
N GLY A 65 -0.41 -5.27 -2.59
CA GLY A 65 1.02 -5.10 -2.88
C GLY A 65 1.64 -6.31 -3.59
N LEU A 66 1.32 -7.53 -3.13
CA LEU A 66 1.77 -8.79 -3.73
C LEU A 66 1.21 -8.97 -5.14
N ILE A 67 -0.09 -8.77 -5.33
CA ILE A 67 -0.74 -8.83 -6.66
C ILE A 67 -0.06 -7.85 -7.61
N ARG A 68 0.17 -6.62 -7.17
CA ARG A 68 0.80 -5.60 -8.00
C ARG A 68 2.25 -5.96 -8.36
N ALA A 69 2.99 -6.59 -7.45
CA ALA A 69 4.34 -7.09 -7.72
C ALA A 69 4.34 -8.24 -8.75
N ILE A 70 3.35 -9.15 -8.68
CA ILE A 70 3.14 -10.21 -9.69
C ILE A 70 2.87 -9.58 -11.05
N VAL A 71 1.97 -8.59 -11.13
CA VAL A 71 1.66 -7.88 -12.39
C VAL A 71 2.92 -7.25 -12.99
N ASP A 72 3.76 -6.60 -12.16
CA ASP A 72 5.03 -6.02 -12.61
C ASP A 72 6.00 -7.10 -13.14
N ALA A 73 6.04 -8.29 -12.51
CA ALA A 73 6.87 -9.40 -12.91
C ALA A 73 6.37 -10.08 -14.21
N VAL A 74 5.06 -10.22 -14.36
CA VAL A 74 4.43 -10.72 -15.60
C VAL A 74 4.68 -9.77 -16.77
N ASP A 75 4.49 -8.48 -16.54
CA ASP A 75 4.70 -7.44 -17.54
C ASP A 75 6.13 -7.39 -18.07
N LYS A 76 7.11 -7.67 -17.22
CA LYS A 76 8.53 -7.77 -17.60
C LYS A 76 8.95 -9.19 -18.04
N GLY A 77 8.02 -10.14 -18.08
CA GLY A 77 8.28 -11.49 -18.52
C GLY A 77 9.11 -12.37 -17.58
N TYR A 78 9.13 -12.03 -16.27
CA TYR A 78 9.79 -12.84 -15.24
C TYR A 78 8.90 -13.99 -14.74
N LEU A 79 7.60 -13.77 -14.70
CA LEU A 79 6.60 -14.80 -14.42
C LEU A 79 5.75 -14.99 -15.69
N LYS A 80 5.63 -16.22 -16.16
CA LYS A 80 4.97 -16.54 -17.43
C LYS A 80 4.12 -17.78 -17.29
N ASP A 81 3.14 -17.89 -18.16
CA ASP A 81 2.29 -19.05 -18.39
C ASP A 81 1.42 -19.49 -17.18
N GLY A 82 0.49 -20.37 -17.41
CA GLY A 82 -0.40 -20.90 -16.40
C GLY A 82 -1.22 -19.82 -15.71
N ILE A 83 -1.20 -19.84 -14.37
CA ILE A 83 -1.97 -18.91 -13.53
C ILE A 83 -1.55 -17.45 -13.72
N TYR A 84 -0.31 -17.17 -14.13
CA TYR A 84 0.18 -15.81 -14.31
C TYR A 84 -0.49 -15.08 -15.48
N ASN A 85 -1.09 -15.76 -16.43
CA ASN A 85 -1.87 -15.17 -17.51
C ASN A 85 -3.06 -14.33 -17.00
N TYR A 86 -3.51 -14.53 -15.78
CA TYR A 86 -4.57 -13.74 -15.15
C TYR A 86 -4.06 -12.42 -14.53
N TYR A 87 -2.74 -12.23 -14.41
CA TYR A 87 -2.10 -11.06 -13.80
C TYR A 87 -1.57 -10.08 -14.84
N GLN A 88 -2.35 -9.87 -15.91
CA GLN A 88 -1.96 -8.91 -16.94
C GLN A 88 -2.07 -7.47 -16.45
N TYR A 89 -1.22 -6.60 -17.01
CA TYR A 89 -1.28 -5.16 -16.78
C TYR A 89 -2.63 -4.63 -17.28
N SER A 90 -3.42 -4.05 -16.41
CA SER A 90 -4.73 -3.48 -16.72
C SER A 90 -5.07 -2.36 -15.74
N PHE A 91 -6.07 -1.55 -16.04
CA PHE A 91 -6.55 -0.51 -15.13
C PHE A 91 -6.94 -1.05 -13.74
N ILE A 92 -7.43 -2.29 -13.64
CA ILE A 92 -7.84 -2.91 -12.37
C ILE A 92 -6.64 -3.41 -11.58
N THR A 93 -5.61 -3.94 -12.24
CA THR A 93 -4.47 -4.59 -11.59
C THR A 93 -3.33 -3.63 -11.25
N VAL A 94 -3.42 -2.38 -11.72
CA VAL A 94 -2.45 -1.31 -11.38
C VAL A 94 -3.09 -0.23 -10.52
N THR A 95 -2.29 0.66 -9.97
CA THR A 95 -2.78 1.82 -9.21
C THR A 95 -3.51 2.79 -10.14
N PRO A 96 -4.74 3.29 -9.82
CA PRO A 96 -5.42 3.12 -8.54
C PRO A 96 -6.33 1.88 -8.45
N GLY A 97 -6.58 1.15 -9.54
CA GLY A 97 -7.56 0.07 -9.62
C GLY A 97 -7.35 -1.02 -8.56
N ILE A 98 -6.11 -1.41 -8.30
CA ILE A 98 -5.81 -2.43 -7.30
C ILE A 98 -6.27 -2.04 -5.89
N TYR A 99 -6.21 -0.76 -5.53
CA TYR A 99 -6.71 -0.28 -4.24
C TYR A 99 -8.24 -0.40 -4.15
N PHE A 100 -8.95 -0.06 -5.24
CA PHE A 100 -10.41 -0.22 -5.30
C PHE A 100 -10.81 -1.69 -5.26
N LEU A 101 -10.10 -2.55 -5.98
CA LEU A 101 -10.34 -3.99 -5.95
C LEU A 101 -10.19 -4.54 -4.54
N MET A 102 -9.06 -4.28 -3.88
CA MET A 102 -8.78 -4.82 -2.55
C MET A 102 -9.69 -4.21 -1.48
N ALA A 103 -10.04 -2.93 -1.58
CA ALA A 103 -11.02 -2.30 -0.71
C ALA A 103 -12.42 -2.91 -0.87
N SER A 104 -12.84 -3.22 -2.10
CA SER A 104 -14.14 -3.88 -2.38
C SER A 104 -14.18 -5.29 -1.81
N VAL A 105 -13.11 -6.07 -1.98
CA VAL A 105 -13.00 -7.43 -1.43
C VAL A 105 -12.99 -7.38 0.11
N PHE A 106 -12.23 -6.45 0.69
CA PHE A 106 -12.22 -6.22 2.14
C PHE A 106 -13.62 -5.87 2.67
N LEU A 107 -14.30 -4.88 2.07
CA LEU A 107 -15.65 -4.46 2.49
C LEU A 107 -16.66 -5.58 2.36
N PHE A 108 -16.59 -6.37 1.31
CA PHE A 108 -17.45 -7.54 1.13
C PHE A 108 -17.32 -8.51 2.30
N PHE A 109 -16.12 -8.95 2.66
CA PHE A 109 -15.91 -9.87 3.78
C PHE A 109 -16.18 -9.22 5.14
N TYR A 110 -15.90 -7.93 5.30
CA TYR A 110 -16.22 -7.20 6.53
C TYR A 110 -17.73 -7.10 6.75
N ILE A 111 -18.50 -6.83 5.71
CA ILE A 111 -19.98 -6.81 5.78
C ILE A 111 -20.52 -8.20 6.06
N LEU A 112 -20.02 -9.24 5.39
CA LEU A 112 -20.43 -10.62 5.68
C LEU A 112 -20.15 -11.02 7.13
N GLU A 113 -19.00 -10.64 7.67
CA GLU A 113 -18.66 -10.89 9.08
C GLU A 113 -19.70 -10.24 10.02
N LYS A 114 -20.12 -9.00 9.72
CA LYS A 114 -21.11 -8.29 10.53
C LYS A 114 -22.51 -8.88 10.40
N ILE A 115 -22.90 -9.33 9.21
CA ILE A 115 -24.23 -9.93 8.96
C ILE A 115 -24.34 -11.31 9.62
N TYR A 116 -23.34 -12.17 9.44
CA TYR A 116 -23.41 -13.56 9.91
C TYR A 116 -22.81 -13.76 11.29
N GLY A 117 -22.18 -12.76 11.89
CA GLY A 117 -21.57 -12.84 13.22
C GLY A 117 -20.35 -13.78 13.31
N VAL A 118 -19.74 -14.14 12.16
CA VAL A 118 -18.58 -15.03 12.11
C VAL A 118 -17.33 -14.27 12.48
N LYS A 119 -16.89 -14.43 13.73
CA LYS A 119 -15.74 -13.69 14.27
C LYS A 119 -14.47 -13.91 13.43
N ARG A 120 -13.79 -12.80 13.11
CA ARG A 120 -12.50 -12.75 12.37
C ARG A 120 -12.55 -13.28 10.93
N LEU A 121 -13.73 -13.46 10.35
CA LEU A 121 -13.87 -13.91 8.97
C LEU A 121 -13.08 -13.02 8.02
N CYS A 122 -13.25 -11.71 8.13
CA CYS A 122 -12.58 -10.73 7.29
C CYS A 122 -11.05 -10.81 7.43
N PHE A 123 -10.54 -10.87 8.65
CA PHE A 123 -9.10 -10.96 8.89
C PHE A 123 -8.49 -12.26 8.33
N ILE A 124 -9.15 -13.42 8.58
CA ILE A 124 -8.67 -14.74 8.13
C ILE A 124 -8.68 -14.84 6.61
N THR A 125 -9.74 -14.36 5.95
CA THR A 125 -9.80 -14.35 4.47
C THR A 125 -8.74 -13.45 3.86
N GLY A 126 -8.48 -12.28 4.45
CA GLY A 126 -7.39 -11.39 4.02
C GLY A 126 -6.01 -12.06 4.12
N ILE A 127 -5.72 -12.77 5.24
CA ILE A 127 -4.50 -13.57 5.39
C ILE A 127 -4.44 -14.67 4.32
N GLY A 128 -5.53 -15.40 4.08
CA GLY A 128 -5.58 -16.45 3.07
C GLY A 128 -5.24 -15.91 1.66
N ILE A 129 -5.80 -14.76 1.30
CA ILE A 129 -5.52 -14.10 0.02
C ILE A 129 -4.04 -13.67 -0.06
N ALA A 130 -3.49 -13.08 1.02
CA ALA A 130 -2.09 -12.67 1.05
C ALA A 130 -1.14 -13.86 0.94
N LEU A 131 -1.37 -14.94 1.68
CA LEU A 131 -0.57 -16.16 1.63
C LEU A 131 -0.62 -16.84 0.27
N PHE A 132 -1.80 -16.89 -0.37
CA PHE A 132 -1.93 -17.41 -1.73
C PHE A 132 -1.05 -16.64 -2.73
N HIS A 133 -1.09 -15.30 -2.70
CA HIS A 133 -0.26 -14.49 -3.60
C HIS A 133 1.22 -14.52 -3.22
N LEU A 134 1.55 -14.66 -1.94
CA LEU A 134 2.93 -14.88 -1.50
C LEU A 134 3.48 -16.21 -2.08
N PHE A 135 2.68 -17.27 -2.06
CA PHE A 135 3.06 -18.55 -2.67
C PHE A 135 3.32 -18.41 -4.18
N LEU A 136 2.51 -17.63 -4.90
CA LEU A 136 2.70 -17.38 -6.33
C LEU A 136 3.99 -16.58 -6.64
N ILE A 137 4.52 -15.85 -5.70
CA ILE A 137 5.74 -15.04 -5.87
C ILE A 137 7.01 -15.89 -5.69
N LEU A 138 6.96 -16.97 -4.89
CA LEU A 138 8.14 -17.76 -4.53
C LEU A 138 9.03 -18.16 -5.73
N PRO A 139 8.49 -18.61 -6.88
CA PRO A 139 9.32 -18.97 -8.03
C PRO A 139 10.09 -17.80 -8.64
N GLY A 140 9.64 -16.57 -8.42
CA GLY A 140 10.26 -15.35 -8.96
C GLY A 140 11.31 -14.73 -8.05
N ILE A 141 11.45 -15.18 -6.80
CA ILE A 141 12.40 -14.61 -5.83
C ILE A 141 13.84 -14.95 -6.23
N ARG A 142 14.68 -13.93 -6.32
CA ARG A 142 16.10 -14.03 -6.71
C ARG A 142 17.05 -13.50 -5.64
N ASP A 143 16.63 -12.49 -4.89
CA ASP A 143 17.46 -11.81 -3.90
C ASP A 143 16.69 -11.55 -2.61
N LEU A 144 17.02 -12.29 -1.56
CA LEU A 144 16.45 -12.14 -0.23
C LEU A 144 17.16 -11.05 0.60
N SER A 145 18.32 -10.56 0.19
CA SER A 145 19.06 -9.53 0.94
C SER A 145 18.26 -8.24 1.04
N VAL A 146 17.49 -7.92 -0.01
CA VAL A 146 16.58 -6.75 -0.04
C VAL A 146 15.52 -6.84 1.05
N LEU A 147 14.98 -8.03 1.30
CA LEU A 147 13.99 -8.23 2.38
C LEU A 147 14.62 -7.97 3.74
N LEU A 148 15.84 -8.47 3.98
CA LEU A 148 16.56 -8.26 5.24
C LEU A 148 16.83 -6.77 5.47
N LEU A 149 17.35 -6.07 4.46
CA LEU A 149 17.58 -4.63 4.52
C LEU A 149 16.26 -3.87 4.78
N GLY A 150 15.22 -4.18 4.01
CA GLY A 150 13.89 -3.57 4.19
C GLY A 150 13.33 -3.79 5.58
N ALA A 151 13.46 -5.01 6.13
CA ALA A 151 13.02 -5.35 7.48
C ALA A 151 13.80 -4.57 8.55
N ILE A 152 15.13 -4.43 8.40
CA ILE A 152 15.96 -3.66 9.34
C ILE A 152 15.49 -2.20 9.37
N PHE A 153 15.40 -1.54 8.20
CA PHE A 153 14.95 -0.16 8.12
C PHE A 153 13.50 0.03 8.60
N ALA A 154 12.60 -0.91 8.32
CA ALA A 154 11.23 -0.85 8.80
C ALA A 154 11.13 -1.00 10.32
N TYR A 155 12.02 -1.79 10.94
CA TYR A 155 12.00 -2.08 12.36
C TYR A 155 12.62 -0.97 13.22
N ILE A 156 13.57 -0.19 12.69
CA ILE A 156 14.25 0.90 13.43
C ILE A 156 13.25 1.92 14.04
N PRO A 157 12.31 2.52 13.29
CA PRO A 157 11.35 3.46 13.87
C PRO A 157 10.38 2.80 14.85
N TYR A 158 10.04 1.53 14.63
CA TYR A 158 9.26 0.74 15.58
C TYR A 158 9.98 0.62 16.94
N LEU A 159 11.29 0.37 16.95
CA LEU A 159 12.09 0.31 18.17
C LEU A 159 12.20 1.67 18.87
N ILE A 160 12.42 2.74 18.11
CA ILE A 160 12.65 4.09 18.66
C ILE A 160 11.36 4.66 19.26
N PHE A 161 10.24 4.56 18.54
CA PHE A 161 9.00 5.24 18.89
C PHE A 161 7.91 4.30 19.44
N GLY A 162 8.03 2.98 19.19
CA GLY A 162 6.98 2.02 19.49
C GLY A 162 6.70 1.81 20.98
N SER A 163 7.69 1.97 21.86
CA SER A 163 7.53 1.70 23.30
C SER A 163 6.49 2.59 23.98
N SER A 164 6.30 3.82 23.49
CA SER A 164 5.36 4.81 24.04
C SER A 164 4.14 5.07 23.13
N SER A 165 3.93 4.25 22.11
CA SER A 165 2.91 4.45 21.09
C SER A 165 1.82 3.39 21.14
N SER A 166 0.61 3.73 20.63
CA SER A 166 -0.47 2.77 20.45
C SER A 166 -0.13 1.69 19.42
N ASP A 167 -0.83 0.56 19.42
CA ASP A 167 -0.58 -0.51 18.47
C ASP A 167 -0.81 -0.07 17.01
N LEU A 168 -1.79 0.80 16.77
CA LEU A 168 -1.99 1.41 15.45
C LEU A 168 -0.81 2.30 15.04
N ALA A 169 -0.26 3.07 15.96
CA ALA A 169 0.92 3.89 15.69
C ALA A 169 2.14 3.03 15.37
N LYS A 170 2.35 1.92 16.10
CA LYS A 170 3.42 0.94 15.80
C LYS A 170 3.29 0.38 14.38
N LEU A 171 2.07 0.00 13.98
CA LEU A 171 1.80 -0.48 12.62
C LEU A 171 2.03 0.62 11.57
N ALA A 172 1.64 1.86 11.86
CA ALA A 172 1.89 2.99 10.97
C ALA A 172 3.40 3.29 10.81
N TYR A 173 4.16 3.29 11.91
CA TYR A 173 5.63 3.43 11.85
C TYR A 173 6.26 2.34 11.01
N PHE A 174 5.90 1.08 11.26
CA PHE A 174 6.46 -0.04 10.51
C PHE A 174 6.09 0.03 9.01
N GLY A 175 4.83 0.25 8.68
CA GLY A 175 4.36 0.33 7.30
C GLY A 175 4.99 1.49 6.52
N GLN A 176 4.99 2.70 7.08
CA GLN A 176 5.58 3.87 6.41
C GLN A 176 7.10 3.78 6.33
N ALA A 177 7.75 3.19 7.33
CA ALA A 177 9.17 2.91 7.26
C ALA A 177 9.51 1.85 6.20
N MET A 178 8.70 0.80 6.06
CA MET A 178 8.87 -0.21 5.01
C MET A 178 8.73 0.41 3.61
N ASP A 179 7.75 1.27 3.39
CA ASP A 179 7.56 1.98 2.12
C ASP A 179 8.72 2.96 1.83
N GLY A 180 9.08 3.81 2.79
CA GLY A 180 10.20 4.74 2.63
C GLY A 180 11.54 4.02 2.44
N ALA A 181 11.80 2.97 3.22
CA ALA A 181 13.00 2.14 3.11
C ALA A 181 13.11 1.45 1.75
N SER A 182 12.01 0.88 1.25
CA SER A 182 12.00 0.24 -0.06
C SER A 182 12.37 1.21 -1.18
N THR A 183 11.90 2.45 -1.11
CA THR A 183 12.24 3.50 -2.07
C THR A 183 13.73 3.89 -1.95
N PHE A 184 14.22 4.13 -0.73
CA PHE A 184 15.62 4.45 -0.47
C PHE A 184 16.57 3.33 -0.93
N ILE A 185 16.28 2.08 -0.57
CA ILE A 185 17.10 0.92 -0.96
C ILE A 185 17.11 0.78 -2.49
N GLY A 186 15.95 0.85 -3.13
CA GLY A 186 15.83 0.65 -4.58
C GLY A 186 16.55 1.72 -5.40
N ILE A 187 16.52 2.97 -4.98
CA ILE A 187 17.03 4.10 -5.75
C ILE A 187 18.43 4.49 -5.30
N ASP A 188 18.65 4.82 -4.01
CA ASP A 188 19.93 5.33 -3.54
C ASP A 188 20.96 4.22 -3.36
N LEU A 189 20.59 3.03 -2.86
CA LEU A 189 21.54 1.95 -2.61
C LEU A 189 21.76 1.04 -3.82
N LEU A 190 20.70 0.65 -4.52
CA LEU A 190 20.81 -0.25 -5.66
C LEU A 190 20.96 0.47 -7.00
N GLY A 191 20.51 1.73 -7.13
CA GLY A 191 20.59 2.52 -8.35
C GLY A 191 19.83 1.94 -9.55
N LYS A 192 18.87 1.03 -9.29
CA LYS A 192 18.17 0.24 -10.34
C LYS A 192 16.73 0.65 -10.58
N TYR A 193 16.15 1.48 -9.70
CA TYR A 193 14.74 1.81 -9.71
C TYR A 193 14.54 3.31 -9.85
N GLN A 194 13.35 3.72 -10.26
CA GLN A 194 12.95 5.12 -10.39
C GLN A 194 11.63 5.36 -9.67
N GLU A 195 11.53 6.50 -9.00
CA GLU A 195 10.29 6.95 -8.39
C GLU A 195 9.37 7.54 -9.46
N LYS A 196 8.11 7.12 -9.44
CA LYS A 196 7.10 7.54 -10.42
C LYS A 196 6.12 8.59 -9.89
N HIS A 197 6.07 8.78 -8.57
CA HIS A 197 5.16 9.75 -7.97
C HIS A 197 5.79 11.14 -7.90
N VAL A 198 5.02 12.17 -8.25
CA VAL A 198 5.48 13.55 -8.39
C VAL A 198 6.13 14.08 -7.12
N LEU A 199 5.47 13.94 -5.96
CA LEU A 199 5.95 14.49 -4.69
C LEU A 199 7.21 13.77 -4.19
N SER A 200 7.22 12.45 -4.21
CA SER A 200 8.37 11.66 -3.75
C SER A 200 9.57 11.80 -4.68
N SER A 201 9.35 11.89 -6.00
CA SER A 201 10.39 12.25 -6.97
C SER A 201 10.98 13.62 -6.69
N PHE A 202 10.14 14.63 -6.44
CA PHE A 202 10.60 15.99 -6.15
C PHE A 202 11.50 16.01 -4.90
N ILE A 203 11.06 15.37 -3.81
CA ILE A 203 11.84 15.31 -2.56
C ILE A 203 13.12 14.49 -2.79
N GLY A 204 13.02 13.30 -3.34
CA GLY A 204 14.14 12.39 -3.51
C GLY A 204 15.23 12.93 -4.43
N ASN A 205 14.85 13.51 -5.56
CA ASN A 205 15.80 14.05 -6.53
C ASN A 205 16.53 15.31 -6.04
N ASN A 206 15.91 16.10 -5.14
CA ASN A 206 16.54 17.31 -4.60
C ASN A 206 17.27 17.10 -3.27
N LEU A 207 16.78 16.18 -2.42
CA LEU A 207 17.26 15.99 -1.05
C LEU A 207 17.78 14.58 -0.75
N GLY A 208 17.60 13.62 -1.67
CA GLY A 208 17.90 12.19 -1.48
C GLY A 208 16.72 11.40 -0.88
N TYR A 209 16.65 10.13 -1.23
CA TYR A 209 15.54 9.27 -0.79
C TYR A 209 15.65 8.81 0.66
N LEU A 210 16.81 8.93 1.29
CA LEU A 210 16.93 8.81 2.74
C LEU A 210 16.13 9.89 3.47
N ILE A 211 16.15 11.14 2.97
CA ILE A 211 15.35 12.23 3.54
C ILE A 211 13.85 11.94 3.35
N PHE A 212 13.45 11.41 2.20
CA PHE A 212 12.07 10.99 1.97
C PHE A 212 11.61 9.92 2.98
N TYR A 213 12.46 8.91 3.27
CA TYR A 213 12.21 7.92 4.31
C TYR A 213 12.02 8.58 5.69
N LEU A 214 12.89 9.51 6.07
CA LEU A 214 12.79 10.22 7.35
C LEU A 214 11.52 11.09 7.44
N ILE A 215 11.12 11.75 6.34
CA ILE A 215 9.88 12.53 6.28
C ILE A 215 8.66 11.64 6.54
N LYS A 216 8.60 10.45 5.96
CA LYS A 216 7.49 9.49 6.21
C LYS A 216 7.38 9.11 7.69
N ILE A 217 8.51 8.83 8.34
CA ILE A 217 8.54 8.53 9.78
C ILE A 217 8.11 9.75 10.59
N PHE A 218 8.60 10.95 10.23
CA PHE A 218 8.25 12.19 10.91
C PHE A 218 6.75 12.51 10.80
N ILE A 219 6.11 12.23 9.67
CA ILE A 219 4.65 12.40 9.51
C ILE A 219 3.90 11.50 10.49
N VAL A 220 4.28 10.22 10.60
CA VAL A 220 3.67 9.30 11.58
C VAL A 220 3.89 9.78 13.00
N PHE A 221 5.11 10.24 13.32
CA PHE A 221 5.44 10.82 14.63
C PHE A 221 4.57 12.05 14.94
N ALA A 222 4.41 12.94 13.98
CA ALA A 222 3.58 14.13 14.14
C ALA A 222 2.11 13.77 14.38
N ILE A 223 1.57 12.78 13.64
CA ILE A 223 0.22 12.27 13.87
C ILE A 223 0.11 11.66 15.27
N ASP A 224 1.05 10.79 15.65
CA ASP A 224 1.01 10.09 16.93
C ASP A 224 1.10 11.04 18.14
N LYS A 225 1.89 12.10 18.08
CA LYS A 225 2.13 12.99 19.23
C LYS A 225 1.22 14.21 19.26
N TYR A 226 0.86 14.76 18.12
CA TYR A 226 0.18 16.07 18.08
C TYR A 226 -1.27 16.02 17.63
N VAL A 227 -1.69 14.98 16.88
CA VAL A 227 -3.08 14.86 16.45
C VAL A 227 -3.93 14.23 17.56
N LYS A 228 -5.02 14.91 17.96
CA LYS A 228 -5.97 14.42 18.97
C LYS A 228 -7.24 13.86 18.34
N LYS A 229 -7.77 14.58 17.35
CA LYS A 229 -9.01 14.19 16.66
C LYS A 229 -8.68 13.29 15.46
N ASP A 230 -9.46 12.22 15.29
CA ASP A 230 -9.31 11.26 14.18
C ASP A 230 -7.90 10.63 14.07
N LYS A 231 -7.14 10.60 15.19
CA LYS A 231 -5.77 10.07 15.25
C LYS A 231 -5.70 8.63 14.74
N ASP A 232 -6.57 7.75 15.22
CA ASP A 232 -6.58 6.34 14.86
C ASP A 232 -6.91 6.14 13.38
N LEU A 233 -7.79 6.96 12.83
CA LEU A 233 -8.09 7.00 11.39
C LEU A 233 -6.83 7.33 10.57
N LEU A 234 -6.11 8.39 10.93
CA LEU A 234 -4.93 8.82 10.20
C LEU A 234 -3.79 7.80 10.31
N LEU A 235 -3.56 7.25 11.49
CA LEU A 235 -2.59 6.17 11.71
C LEU A 235 -2.97 4.91 10.93
N GLY A 236 -4.25 4.54 10.91
CA GLY A 236 -4.75 3.41 10.15
C GLY A 236 -4.54 3.57 8.64
N ILE A 237 -4.87 4.74 8.09
CA ILE A 237 -4.62 5.04 6.67
C ILE A 237 -3.11 4.98 6.37
N ALA A 238 -2.28 5.57 7.23
CA ALA A 238 -0.83 5.52 7.08
C ALA A 238 -0.31 4.08 7.09
N ALA A 239 -0.79 3.23 8.00
CA ALA A 239 -0.42 1.82 8.06
C ALA A 239 -0.84 1.09 6.77
N ILE A 240 -2.10 1.18 6.36
CA ILE A 240 -2.63 0.49 5.17
C ILE A 240 -1.84 0.86 3.92
N LEU A 241 -1.60 2.16 3.68
CA LEU A 241 -0.84 2.62 2.53
C LEU A 241 0.62 2.18 2.59
N GLY A 242 1.25 2.29 3.76
CA GLY A 242 2.65 1.90 3.95
C GLY A 242 2.89 0.41 3.71
N PHE A 243 2.03 -0.46 4.25
CA PHE A 243 2.13 -1.91 4.02
C PHE A 243 1.91 -2.28 2.56
N GLY A 244 0.92 -1.69 1.88
CA GLY A 244 0.63 -2.02 0.47
C GLY A 244 1.77 -1.63 -0.46
N ILE A 245 2.22 -0.38 -0.39
CA ILE A 245 3.28 0.14 -1.27
C ILE A 245 4.63 -0.48 -0.91
N GLY A 246 4.96 -0.56 0.39
CA GLY A 246 6.21 -1.15 0.86
C GLY A 246 6.34 -2.62 0.47
N THR A 247 5.28 -3.43 0.63
CA THR A 247 5.24 -4.83 0.19
C THR A 247 5.51 -4.94 -1.31
N ARG A 248 4.79 -4.18 -2.14
CA ARG A 248 5.01 -4.17 -3.59
C ARG A 248 6.46 -3.89 -3.94
N ASN A 249 7.01 -2.82 -3.40
CA ASN A 249 8.34 -2.36 -3.75
C ASN A 249 9.42 -3.36 -3.32
N LEU A 250 9.36 -3.89 -2.09
CA LEU A 250 10.29 -4.90 -1.60
C LEU A 250 10.23 -6.18 -2.46
N VAL A 251 9.02 -6.68 -2.72
CA VAL A 251 8.85 -7.92 -3.51
C VAL A 251 9.34 -7.75 -4.94
N ARG A 252 9.08 -6.61 -5.58
CA ARG A 252 9.64 -6.30 -6.91
C ARG A 252 11.15 -6.36 -6.90
N MET A 253 11.80 -5.74 -5.92
CA MET A 253 13.25 -5.76 -5.80
C MET A 253 13.79 -7.17 -5.55
N MET A 254 13.10 -7.97 -4.71
CA MET A 254 13.46 -9.37 -4.49
C MET A 254 13.37 -10.21 -5.77
N MET A 255 12.47 -9.89 -6.68
CA MET A 255 12.35 -10.54 -8.00
C MET A 255 13.29 -9.93 -9.06
N GLY A 256 13.91 -8.80 -8.80
CA GLY A 256 14.76 -8.08 -9.77
C GLY A 256 13.96 -7.37 -10.88
N VAL A 257 12.73 -6.94 -10.58
CA VAL A 257 11.74 -6.40 -11.55
C VAL A 257 11.62 -4.88 -11.44
#